data_e825e7318f68e2e5bc6e0f59ec87f88a
#
_entry.id   e825e7318f68e2e5bc6e0f59ec87f88a
#
_cell.length_a   1.000
_cell.length_b   1.000
_cell.length_c   1.000
_cell.angle_alpha   90.00
_cell.angle_beta   90.00
_cell.angle_gamma   90.00
#
_symmetry.space_group_name_H-M   'P 1'
#
loop_
_entity.id
_entity.type
_entity.pdbx_description
1 polymer ?
#
loop_
_entity_poly.entity_id
_entity_poly.type
_entity_poly.pdbx_seq_one_letter_code
_entity_poly.pdbx_strand_id
1 'polypeptide(L)'
;MRRRPSGIETMTSQGTARGRFQRAIHRRHVQNAEVAAREMGGLSLADALLLCELLANADPARYERAALRWLQRFIDERLPPLTEVALAASALAELRHGKRSIGVEALKILLRR
;
A
#
# COMPACT_ATOMS: atom_id res chain seq x y z
N MET A 1 -30.85 6.51 -20.81
CA MET A 1 -30.58 6.31 -20.40
C MET A 1 -30.39 6.12 -19.92
N ARG A 2 -30.09 6.25 -19.85
CA ARG A 2 -29.75 6.11 -19.21
C ARG A 2 -29.17 6.08 -18.74
N ARG A 3 -28.95 6.20 -18.55
CA ARG A 3 -28.36 6.00 -17.93
C ARG A 3 -27.74 6.01 -17.56
N ARG A 4 -27.51 6.25 -17.42
CA ARG A 4 -26.87 6.07 -16.89
C ARG A 4 -26.58 6.15 -16.34
N PRO A 5 -26.57 6.45 -16.14
CA PRO A 5 -26.04 6.42 -15.50
C PRO A 5 -25.61 6.13 -15.15
N SER A 6 -25.34 6.25 -15.28
CA SER A 6 -24.92 5.86 -14.91
C SER A 6 -24.13 5.61 -14.45
N GLY A 7 -23.72 5.66 -15.06
CA GLY A 7 -22.43 5.56 -14.46
C GLY A 7 -22.43 5.77 -12.98
N ILE A 8 -23.36 6.42 -12.57
CA ILE A 8 -23.45 6.74 -11.15
C ILE A 8 -23.67 5.51 -10.31
N GLU A 9 -24.50 4.64 -10.73
CA GLU A 9 -24.69 3.42 -9.97
C GLU A 9 -23.44 2.60 -9.92
N THR A 10 -22.60 2.75 -10.89
CA THR A 10 -21.33 2.03 -10.86
C THR A 10 -20.40 2.57 -9.81
N MET A 11 -20.75 3.68 -9.21
CA MET A 11 -19.95 4.24 -8.14
C MET A 11 -20.23 3.61 -6.80
N THR A 12 -20.99 2.55 -6.76
CA THR A 12 -21.13 1.78 -5.52
C THR A 12 -19.77 1.26 -5.11
N SER A 13 -19.64 0.86 -3.86
CA SER A 13 -18.36 0.37 -3.36
C SER A 13 -17.82 -0.78 -4.19
N GLN A 14 -18.72 -1.56 -4.81
CA GLN A 14 -18.28 -2.64 -5.67
C GLN A 14 -17.68 -2.14 -6.96
N GLY A 15 -18.13 -0.98 -7.43
CA GLY A 15 -17.72 -0.48 -8.71
C GLY A 15 -16.44 0.31 -8.71
N THR A 16 -15.93 0.71 -7.56
CA THR A 16 -14.74 1.54 -7.54
C THR A 16 -13.49 0.69 -7.37
N ALA A 17 -12.41 1.11 -8.07
CA ALA A 17 -11.14 0.42 -7.93
C ALA A 17 -10.63 0.53 -6.50
N ARG A 18 -10.78 1.70 -5.89
CA ARG A 18 -10.34 1.88 -4.51
C ARG A 18 -11.08 0.97 -3.56
N GLY A 19 -12.39 0.84 -3.72
CA GLY A 19 -13.17 -0.07 -2.88
C GLY A 19 -12.72 -1.51 -3.02
N ARG A 20 -12.46 -1.93 -4.27
CA ARG A 20 -11.96 -3.28 -4.52
C ARG A 20 -10.58 -3.49 -3.92
N PHE A 21 -9.72 -2.46 -3.99
CA PHE A 21 -8.40 -2.53 -3.39
C PHE A 21 -8.51 -2.74 -1.89
N GLN A 22 -9.32 -1.95 -1.22
CA GLN A 22 -9.45 -2.04 0.22
C GLN A 22 -10.00 -3.40 0.66
N ARG A 23 -10.97 -3.92 -0.08
CA ARG A 23 -11.50 -5.26 0.24
C ARG A 23 -10.47 -6.34 0.02
N ALA A 24 -9.67 -6.23 -1.04
CA ALA A 24 -8.62 -7.21 -1.32
C ALA A 24 -7.55 -7.19 -0.23
N ILE A 25 -7.16 -6.01 0.23
CA ILE A 25 -6.22 -5.88 1.34
C ILE A 25 -6.80 -6.54 2.59
N HIS A 26 -8.06 -6.24 2.91
CA HIS A 26 -8.70 -6.80 4.09
C HIS A 26 -8.77 -8.33 4.02
N ARG A 27 -9.03 -8.86 2.84
CA ARG A 27 -9.10 -10.30 2.63
C ARG A 27 -7.75 -10.95 2.38
N ARG A 28 -6.69 -10.14 2.36
CA ARG A 28 -5.33 -10.59 2.14
C ARG A 28 -5.15 -11.28 0.80
N HIS A 29 -5.78 -10.74 -0.22
CA HIS A 29 -5.77 -11.31 -1.56
C HIS A 29 -4.88 -10.47 -2.47
N VAL A 30 -3.62 -10.93 -2.65
CA VAL A 30 -2.59 -10.16 -3.35
C VAL A 30 -2.99 -9.82 -4.78
N GLN A 31 -3.43 -10.81 -5.56
CA GLN A 31 -3.71 -10.57 -6.97
C GLN A 31 -4.82 -9.56 -7.17
N ASN A 32 -5.89 -9.67 -6.41
CA ASN A 32 -6.98 -8.73 -6.53
C ASN A 32 -6.56 -7.32 -6.13
N ALA A 33 -5.72 -7.22 -5.10
CA ALA A 33 -5.21 -5.92 -4.69
C ALA A 33 -4.36 -5.30 -5.79
N GLU A 34 -3.53 -6.10 -6.44
CA GLU A 34 -2.68 -5.58 -7.51
C GLU A 34 -3.47 -5.15 -8.73
N VAL A 35 -4.49 -5.92 -9.09
CA VAL A 35 -5.36 -5.54 -10.21
C VAL A 35 -6.04 -4.21 -9.91
N ALA A 36 -6.62 -4.09 -8.72
CA ALA A 36 -7.29 -2.86 -8.34
C ALA A 36 -6.33 -1.68 -8.30
N ALA A 37 -5.10 -1.90 -7.81
CA ALA A 37 -4.09 -0.85 -7.75
C ALA A 37 -3.77 -0.31 -9.15
N ARG A 38 -3.66 -1.21 -10.14
CA ARG A 38 -3.43 -0.77 -11.50
C ARG A 38 -4.58 0.06 -12.04
N GLU A 39 -5.81 -0.32 -11.70
CA GLU A 39 -6.98 0.43 -12.15
C GLU A 39 -7.07 1.81 -11.48
N MET A 40 -6.51 1.94 -10.28
CA MET A 40 -6.48 3.23 -9.59
C MET A 40 -5.49 4.20 -10.24
N GLY A 41 -4.62 3.71 -11.08
CA GLY A 41 -3.63 4.56 -11.73
C GLY A 41 -2.44 4.89 -10.87
N GLY A 42 -2.33 4.26 -9.71
CA GLY A 42 -1.24 4.49 -8.80
C GLY A 42 -1.74 4.50 -7.36
N LEU A 43 -0.84 4.28 -6.43
CA LEU A 43 -1.19 4.19 -5.01
C LEU A 43 -0.52 5.32 -4.25
N SER A 44 -1.23 5.86 -3.26
CA SER A 44 -0.59 6.74 -2.29
C SER A 44 0.48 5.95 -1.53
N LEU A 45 1.35 6.65 -0.83
CA LEU A 45 2.35 5.98 0.00
C LEU A 45 1.69 5.10 1.04
N ALA A 46 0.58 5.56 1.63
CA ALA A 46 -0.12 4.77 2.64
C ALA A 46 -0.71 3.49 2.04
N ASP A 47 -1.36 3.59 0.89
CA ASP A 47 -1.94 2.42 0.24
C ASP A 47 -0.86 1.47 -0.26
N ALA A 48 0.23 2.01 -0.78
CA ALA A 48 1.35 1.18 -1.23
C ALA A 48 1.97 0.42 -0.05
N LEU A 49 1.98 1.03 1.14
CA LEU A 49 2.47 0.37 2.33
C LEU A 49 1.59 -0.83 2.71
N LEU A 50 0.27 -0.68 2.58
CA LEU A 50 -0.64 -1.79 2.84
C LEU A 50 -0.35 -2.98 1.93
N LEU A 51 -0.06 -2.70 0.66
CA LEU A 51 0.27 -3.77 -0.27
C LEU A 51 1.61 -4.40 0.08
N CYS A 52 2.59 -3.61 0.47
CA CYS A 52 3.87 -4.14 0.93
C CYS A 52 3.68 -5.07 2.13
N GLU A 53 2.86 -4.65 3.09
CA GLU A 53 2.61 -5.47 4.26
C GLU A 53 2.00 -6.82 3.87
N LEU A 54 1.09 -6.80 2.92
CA LEU A 54 0.48 -8.03 2.43
C LEU A 54 1.54 -8.94 1.79
N LEU A 55 2.43 -8.37 0.98
CA LEU A 55 3.49 -9.13 0.33
C LEU A 55 4.50 -9.70 1.32
N ALA A 56 4.73 -9.03 2.42
CA ALA A 56 5.71 -9.49 3.40
C ALA A 56 5.41 -10.93 3.86
N ASN A 57 4.14 -11.28 3.94
CA ASN A 57 3.75 -12.63 4.31
C ASN A 57 3.57 -13.54 3.10
N ALA A 58 2.99 -13.01 2.04
CA ALA A 58 2.57 -13.85 0.92
C ALA A 58 3.72 -14.18 -0.02
N ASP A 59 4.68 -13.26 -0.19
CA ASP A 59 5.74 -13.45 -1.18
C ASP A 59 6.96 -12.64 -0.76
N PRO A 60 7.79 -13.18 0.16
CA PRO A 60 8.93 -12.42 0.69
C PRO A 60 9.91 -11.92 -0.38
N ALA A 61 10.10 -12.68 -1.45
CA ALA A 61 11.02 -12.25 -2.50
C ALA A 61 10.50 -10.98 -3.19
N ARG A 62 9.21 -10.93 -3.46
CA ARG A 62 8.61 -9.73 -4.04
C ARG A 62 8.55 -8.59 -3.05
N TYR A 63 8.38 -8.92 -1.76
CA TYR A 63 8.37 -7.90 -0.72
C TYR A 63 9.64 -7.09 -0.72
N GLU A 64 10.79 -7.74 -0.83
CA GLU A 64 12.06 -7.05 -0.79
C GLU A 64 12.12 -5.92 -1.83
N ARG A 65 11.76 -6.25 -3.06
CA ARG A 65 11.77 -5.25 -4.12
C ARG A 65 10.72 -4.18 -3.92
N ALA A 66 9.53 -4.58 -3.48
CA ALA A 66 8.46 -3.62 -3.25
C ALA A 66 8.82 -2.65 -2.13
N ALA A 67 9.45 -3.15 -1.07
CA ALA A 67 9.85 -2.31 0.05
C ALA A 67 10.92 -1.29 -0.38
N LEU A 68 11.87 -1.72 -1.18
CA LEU A 68 12.91 -0.81 -1.67
C LEU A 68 12.30 0.28 -2.56
N ARG A 69 11.35 -0.08 -3.42
CA ARG A 69 10.66 0.93 -4.22
C ARG A 69 9.84 1.86 -3.37
N TRP A 70 9.20 1.35 -2.34
CA TRP A 70 8.42 2.18 -1.42
C TRP A 70 9.33 3.19 -0.72
N LEU A 71 10.48 2.72 -0.24
CA LEU A 71 11.42 3.59 0.45
C LEU A 71 11.92 4.69 -0.49
N GLN A 72 12.20 4.34 -1.74
CA GLN A 72 12.63 5.34 -2.72
C GLN A 72 11.55 6.40 -2.93
N ARG A 73 10.30 5.98 -3.06
CA ARG A 73 9.19 6.92 -3.20
C ARG A 73 9.05 7.81 -1.96
N PHE A 74 9.21 7.22 -0.79
CA PHE A 74 9.13 7.98 0.46
C PHE A 74 10.17 9.09 0.47
N ILE A 75 11.39 8.76 0.08
CA ILE A 75 12.46 9.75 0.01
C ILE A 75 12.14 10.84 -1.00
N ASP A 76 11.70 10.45 -2.19
CA ASP A 76 11.47 11.39 -3.28
C ASP A 76 10.28 12.30 -3.01
N GLU A 77 9.21 11.77 -2.43
CA GLU A 77 7.97 12.52 -2.26
C GLU A 77 7.96 13.35 -0.98
N ARG A 78 8.60 12.88 0.08
CA ARG A 78 8.54 13.54 1.38
C ARG A 78 9.79 14.29 1.74
N LEU A 79 10.90 14.01 1.06
CA LEU A 79 12.20 14.63 1.34
C LEU A 79 12.52 14.61 2.84
N PRO A 80 12.48 13.44 3.47
CA PRO A 80 12.65 13.34 4.91
C PRO A 80 14.12 13.51 5.32
N PRO A 81 14.36 13.88 6.58
CA PRO A 81 15.73 13.87 7.08
C PRO A 81 16.25 12.45 7.19
N LEU A 82 17.58 12.34 7.26
CA LEU A 82 18.24 11.05 7.28
C LEU A 82 17.73 10.14 8.39
N THR A 83 17.44 10.71 9.58
CA THR A 83 16.94 9.91 10.69
C THR A 83 15.62 9.24 10.37
N GLU A 84 14.75 9.90 9.61
CA GLU A 84 13.47 9.31 9.24
C GLU A 84 13.65 8.25 8.16
N VAL A 85 14.62 8.44 7.26
CA VAL A 85 14.93 7.40 6.28
C VAL A 85 15.43 6.14 6.98
N ALA A 86 16.31 6.32 7.97
CA ALA A 86 16.84 5.19 8.72
C ALA A 86 15.73 4.45 9.47
N LEU A 87 14.81 5.21 10.08
CA LEU A 87 13.70 4.61 10.78
C LEU A 87 12.78 3.85 9.82
N ALA A 88 12.48 4.44 8.67
CA ALA A 88 11.63 3.77 7.69
C ALA A 88 12.27 2.48 7.19
N ALA A 89 13.57 2.51 6.88
CA ALA A 89 14.27 1.33 6.41
C ALA A 89 14.25 0.23 7.48
N SER A 90 14.47 0.61 8.72
CA SER A 90 14.45 -0.35 9.83
C SER A 90 13.06 -0.97 10.00
N ALA A 91 12.02 -0.15 9.92
CA ALA A 91 10.65 -0.65 10.05
C ALA A 91 10.29 -1.61 8.91
N LEU A 92 10.71 -1.30 7.69
CA LEU A 92 10.47 -2.21 6.56
C LEU A 92 11.22 -3.53 6.75
N ALA A 93 12.42 -3.47 7.28
CA ALA A 93 13.17 -4.69 7.56
C ALA A 93 12.46 -5.55 8.61
N GLU A 94 11.85 -4.91 9.60
CA GLU A 94 11.12 -5.65 10.64
C GLU A 94 9.87 -6.33 10.10
N LEU A 95 9.20 -5.70 9.14
CA LEU A 95 8.07 -6.35 8.50
C LEU A 95 8.48 -7.69 7.88
N ARG A 96 9.65 -7.71 7.28
CA ARG A 96 10.18 -8.92 6.67
C ARG A 96 10.36 -10.05 7.70
N HIS A 97 10.70 -9.68 8.92
CA HIS A 97 11.00 -10.65 9.96
C HIS A 97 9.83 -10.93 10.90
N GLY A 98 8.64 -10.54 10.50
CA GLY A 98 7.43 -10.89 11.23
C GLY A 98 7.05 -9.95 12.36
N LYS A 99 7.78 -8.85 12.54
CA LYS A 99 7.43 -7.88 13.58
C LYS A 99 6.57 -6.78 13.00
N ARG A 100 5.48 -7.20 12.41
CA ARG A 100 4.66 -6.35 11.56
C ARG A 100 4.02 -5.19 12.28
N SER A 101 3.47 -5.46 13.46
CA SER A 101 2.70 -4.41 14.12
C SER A 101 3.59 -3.23 14.50
N ILE A 102 4.80 -3.49 14.94
CA ILE A 102 5.73 -2.42 15.31
C ILE A 102 6.16 -1.65 14.07
N GLY A 103 6.56 -2.38 13.03
CA GLY A 103 7.01 -1.73 11.80
C GLY A 103 5.92 -0.92 11.14
N VAL A 104 4.71 -1.47 11.07
CA VAL A 104 3.59 -0.77 10.45
C VAL A 104 3.26 0.50 11.22
N GLU A 105 3.24 0.44 12.55
CA GLU A 105 2.92 1.61 13.33
C GLU A 105 3.97 2.70 13.16
N ALA A 106 5.25 2.33 13.15
CA ALA A 106 6.31 3.30 12.95
C ALA A 106 6.16 4.00 11.60
N LEU A 107 5.88 3.24 10.54
CA LEU A 107 5.72 3.81 9.21
C LEU A 107 4.48 4.68 9.11
N LYS A 108 3.39 4.29 9.75
CA LYS A 108 2.19 5.11 9.78
C LYS A 108 2.45 6.45 10.45
N ILE A 109 3.22 6.44 11.53
CA ILE A 109 3.57 7.67 12.21
C ILE A 109 4.37 8.58 11.28
N LEU A 110 5.35 8.04 10.57
CA LEU A 110 6.12 8.82 9.62
C LEU A 110 5.25 9.44 8.54
N LEU A 111 4.28 8.69 8.05
CA LEU A 111 3.42 9.18 6.99
C LEU A 111 2.48 10.28 7.45
N ARG A 112 2.15 10.32 8.74
CA ARG A 112 1.28 11.36 9.28
C ARG A 112 2.01 12.68 9.50
N ARG A 113 3.31 12.65 9.50
CA ARG A 113 4.12 13.85 9.69
C ARG A 113 4.25 14.61 8.39
#